data_3f53958e3aaed4d1063245da96abb3ec
#
_entry.id   3f53958e3aaed4d1063245da96abb3ec
#
_cell.length_a   1.000
_cell.length_b   1.000
_cell.length_c   1.000
_cell.angle_alpha   90.00
_cell.angle_beta   90.00
_cell.angle_gamma   90.00
#
_symmetry.space_group_name_H-M   'P 1'
#
loop_
_entity.id
_entity.type
_entity.pdbx_description
1 polymer ?
#
loop_
_entity_poly.entity_id
_entity_poly.type
_entity_poly.pdbx_seq_one_letter_code
_entity_poly.pdbx_strand_id
1 'polypeptide(L)'
;MLDANIKQQLKTYLQMLRHPIELVASLDNSEKARDVEQLVQEIGECSDKVSVRLDGNYDLRPSFSIAKQGEEGRVRFAGLPMGHEFTSLLLGLLHVGGHPPKVEADVIEQIKGLQAPAGGAHFETVISLSCHNCPDVVQAFNTISALNPAFSHTMIDGGMFQPLVEQRKVMAVPTVFQGTQGNSTETFGSGRMTLEEIVAKLDSGAAEKDAAKMNAKGEFDVLIVGGGPAGASAAIYAARKGVATGIVTEKFGGQVLDTLGIENFISVKETEGPKLVAALEQHVKEYDI
;
A
#
# COMPACT_ATOMS: atom_id res chain seq x y z
N MET A 1 1.06 -2.99 -27.54
CA MET A 1 0.16 -2.88 -26.37
C MET A 1 0.25 -1.50 -25.74
N LEU A 2 1.45 -1.02 -25.40
CA LEU A 2 1.69 0.33 -24.90
C LEU A 2 1.73 1.31 -26.07
N ASP A 3 0.99 2.41 -25.99
CA ASP A 3 1.08 3.47 -26.98
C ASP A 3 2.41 4.25 -26.87
N ALA A 4 2.70 5.09 -27.87
CA ALA A 4 3.97 5.81 -27.94
C ALA A 4 4.17 6.80 -26.78
N ASN A 5 3.07 7.37 -26.23
CA ASN A 5 3.13 8.32 -25.13
C ASN A 5 3.46 7.58 -23.82
N ILE A 6 2.80 6.46 -23.57
CA ILE A 6 3.07 5.60 -22.39
C ILE A 6 4.51 5.08 -22.46
N LYS A 7 5.01 4.61 -23.62
CA LYS A 7 6.40 4.19 -23.79
C LYS A 7 7.39 5.32 -23.49
N GLN A 8 7.10 6.53 -23.94
CA GLN A 8 7.95 7.69 -23.64
C GLN A 8 7.97 8.06 -22.16
N GLN A 9 6.82 8.00 -21.49
CA GLN A 9 6.74 8.21 -20.04
C GLN A 9 7.50 7.11 -19.28
N LEU A 10 7.32 5.84 -19.65
CA LEU A 10 8.05 4.71 -19.07
C LEU A 10 9.57 4.91 -19.19
N LYS A 11 10.09 5.27 -20.38
CA LYS A 11 11.51 5.57 -20.57
C LYS A 11 12.01 6.63 -19.59
N THR A 12 11.22 7.68 -19.35
CA THR A 12 11.57 8.75 -18.41
C THR A 12 11.61 8.24 -16.96
N TYR A 13 10.60 7.49 -16.54
CA TYR A 13 10.54 6.94 -15.19
C TYR A 13 11.62 5.88 -14.93
N LEU A 14 11.90 5.01 -15.90
CA LEU A 14 12.91 3.95 -15.75
C LEU A 14 14.36 4.50 -15.68
N GLN A 15 14.60 5.76 -16.02
CA GLN A 15 15.89 6.43 -15.73
C GLN A 15 16.14 6.55 -14.21
N MET A 16 15.09 6.59 -13.39
CA MET A 16 15.20 6.66 -11.93
C MET A 16 15.59 5.34 -11.26
N LEU A 17 15.66 4.24 -12.01
CA LEU A 17 16.15 2.96 -11.49
C LEU A 17 17.60 3.11 -11.01
N ARG A 18 17.85 2.75 -9.76
CA ARG A 18 19.19 2.74 -9.15
C ARG A 18 19.93 1.44 -9.39
N HIS A 19 19.19 0.35 -9.54
CA HIS A 19 19.70 -0.99 -9.77
C HIS A 19 19.03 -1.62 -11.00
N PRO A 20 19.72 -2.50 -11.75
CA PRO A 20 19.10 -3.31 -12.77
C PRO A 20 18.02 -4.22 -12.18
N ILE A 21 16.94 -4.38 -12.92
CA ILE A 21 15.83 -5.27 -12.60
C ILE A 21 15.60 -6.27 -13.73
N GLU A 22 14.92 -7.34 -13.38
CA GLU A 22 14.56 -8.42 -14.28
C GLU A 22 13.05 -8.67 -14.20
N LEU A 23 12.39 -8.77 -15.36
CA LEU A 23 11.01 -9.22 -15.47
C LEU A 23 11.03 -10.70 -15.81
N VAL A 24 10.51 -11.53 -14.91
CA VAL A 24 10.48 -12.98 -15.10
C VAL A 24 9.04 -13.42 -15.34
N ALA A 25 8.71 -13.73 -16.60
CA ALA A 25 7.38 -14.13 -17.00
C ALA A 25 7.19 -15.66 -16.90
N SER A 26 6.07 -16.07 -16.32
CA SER A 26 5.57 -17.44 -16.27
C SER A 26 4.35 -17.53 -17.19
N LEU A 27 4.54 -18.12 -18.35
CA LEU A 27 3.57 -18.11 -19.45
C LEU A 27 2.97 -19.52 -19.65
N ASP A 28 1.77 -19.54 -20.23
CA ASP A 28 1.14 -20.73 -20.80
C ASP A 28 0.90 -20.53 -22.30
N ASN A 29 0.11 -21.38 -22.94
CA ASN A 29 -0.16 -21.31 -24.36
C ASN A 29 -1.40 -20.47 -24.71
N SER A 30 -1.95 -19.71 -23.76
CA SER A 30 -3.16 -18.90 -23.94
C SER A 30 -2.88 -17.64 -24.76
N GLU A 31 -3.92 -17.06 -25.33
CA GLU A 31 -3.84 -15.76 -26.01
C GLU A 31 -3.43 -14.64 -25.01
N LYS A 32 -3.94 -14.72 -23.79
CA LYS A 32 -3.61 -13.78 -22.72
C LYS A 32 -2.13 -13.86 -22.31
N ALA A 33 -1.48 -15.01 -22.44
CA ALA A 33 -0.04 -15.14 -22.21
C ALA A 33 0.78 -14.35 -23.24
N ARG A 34 0.32 -14.25 -24.49
CA ARG A 34 0.97 -13.42 -25.51
C ARG A 34 0.89 -11.93 -25.18
N ASP A 35 -0.24 -11.50 -24.60
CA ASP A 35 -0.41 -10.12 -24.17
C ASP A 35 0.55 -9.80 -23.01
N VAL A 36 0.72 -10.69 -22.04
CA VAL A 36 1.68 -10.54 -20.92
C VAL A 36 3.11 -10.53 -21.46
N GLU A 37 3.46 -11.45 -22.38
CA GLU A 37 4.76 -11.49 -23.04
C GLU A 37 5.06 -10.19 -23.76
N GLN A 38 4.11 -9.71 -24.56
CA GLN A 38 4.26 -8.44 -25.28
C GLN A 38 4.48 -7.28 -24.30
N LEU A 39 3.73 -7.21 -23.19
CA LEU A 39 3.88 -6.16 -22.19
C LEU A 39 5.28 -6.14 -21.60
N VAL A 40 5.78 -7.30 -21.11
CA VAL A 40 7.11 -7.35 -20.48
C VAL A 40 8.23 -7.06 -21.46
N GLN A 41 8.12 -7.48 -22.72
CA GLN A 41 9.08 -7.15 -23.78
C GLN A 41 9.07 -5.65 -24.08
N GLU A 42 7.90 -5.03 -24.25
CA GLU A 42 7.78 -3.59 -24.47
C GLU A 42 8.33 -2.74 -23.32
N ILE A 43 8.22 -3.22 -22.06
CA ILE A 43 8.85 -2.57 -20.90
C ILE A 43 10.37 -2.75 -20.96
N GLY A 44 10.87 -3.95 -21.28
CA GLY A 44 12.31 -4.23 -21.45
C GLY A 44 12.97 -3.34 -22.47
N GLU A 45 12.29 -3.05 -23.60
CA GLU A 45 12.76 -2.14 -24.64
C GLU A 45 12.88 -0.66 -24.19
N CYS A 46 12.26 -0.31 -23.04
CA CYS A 46 12.26 1.07 -22.54
C CYS A 46 13.51 1.44 -21.75
N SER A 47 14.35 0.47 -21.30
CA SER A 47 15.54 0.77 -20.51
C SER A 47 16.54 -0.39 -20.52
N ASP A 48 17.82 -0.09 -20.70
CA ASP A 48 18.92 -1.06 -20.60
C ASP A 48 19.09 -1.66 -19.19
N LYS A 49 18.42 -1.08 -18.20
CA LYS A 49 18.40 -1.60 -16.81
C LYS A 49 17.29 -2.62 -16.58
N VAL A 50 16.48 -2.93 -17.59
CA VAL A 50 15.37 -3.88 -17.49
C VAL A 50 15.64 -5.04 -18.44
N SER A 51 15.92 -6.21 -17.87
CA SER A 51 16.02 -7.46 -18.62
C SER A 51 14.71 -8.26 -18.53
N VAL A 52 14.48 -9.13 -19.50
CA VAL A 52 13.27 -9.97 -19.57
C VAL A 52 13.66 -11.43 -19.71
N ARG A 53 13.03 -12.27 -18.89
CA ARG A 53 13.11 -13.74 -19.00
C ARG A 53 11.69 -14.31 -19.12
N LEU A 54 11.54 -15.33 -19.96
CA LEU A 54 10.26 -15.99 -20.25
C LEU A 54 10.19 -17.41 -19.71
N ASP A 55 11.14 -17.79 -18.86
CA ASP A 55 11.30 -19.12 -18.28
C ASP A 55 10.84 -19.23 -16.81
N GLY A 56 10.00 -18.30 -16.37
CA GLY A 56 9.42 -18.32 -15.03
C GLY A 56 8.55 -19.57 -14.79
N ASN A 57 8.48 -19.99 -13.53
CA ASN A 57 7.73 -21.19 -13.12
C ASN A 57 6.82 -20.88 -11.93
N TYR A 58 5.88 -19.94 -12.10
CA TYR A 58 4.84 -19.67 -11.12
C TYR A 58 3.53 -20.35 -11.52
N ASP A 59 2.76 -20.81 -10.54
CA ASP A 59 1.55 -21.62 -10.79
C ASP A 59 0.43 -20.83 -11.46
N LEU A 60 0.24 -19.56 -11.07
CA LEU A 60 -0.74 -18.70 -11.75
C LEU A 60 -0.14 -18.15 -13.04
N ARG A 61 -0.64 -18.66 -14.16
CA ARG A 61 -0.22 -18.29 -15.53
C ARG A 61 -1.39 -17.74 -16.33
N PRO A 62 -1.19 -16.69 -17.12
CA PRO A 62 0.06 -15.94 -17.29
C PRO A 62 0.31 -14.95 -16.15
N SER A 63 1.57 -14.81 -15.79
CA SER A 63 2.02 -13.86 -14.78
C SER A 63 3.47 -13.42 -15.03
N PHE A 64 3.91 -12.38 -14.35
CA PHE A 64 5.32 -12.01 -14.30
C PHE A 64 5.69 -11.42 -12.95
N SER A 65 6.93 -11.60 -12.53
CA SER A 65 7.49 -10.98 -11.35
C SER A 65 8.52 -9.92 -11.72
N ILE A 66 8.69 -8.95 -10.82
CA ILE A 66 9.77 -7.96 -10.85
C ILE A 66 10.78 -8.37 -9.80
N ALA A 67 12.02 -8.59 -10.23
CA ALA A 67 13.14 -8.99 -9.38
C ALA A 67 14.29 -8.00 -9.53
N LYS A 68 15.16 -7.90 -8.54
CA LYS A 68 16.52 -7.42 -8.79
C LYS A 68 17.26 -8.49 -9.56
N GLN A 69 18.18 -8.08 -10.42
CA GLN A 69 18.92 -9.03 -11.24
C GLN A 69 19.62 -10.09 -10.38
N GLY A 70 19.28 -11.36 -10.63
CA GLY A 70 19.83 -12.51 -9.90
C GLY A 70 19.15 -12.83 -8.57
N GLU A 71 18.08 -12.10 -8.19
CA GLU A 71 17.25 -12.39 -7.00
C GLU A 71 15.89 -13.00 -7.42
N GLU A 72 15.20 -13.59 -6.46
CA GLU A 72 13.80 -14.01 -6.65
C GLU A 72 12.85 -12.80 -6.64
N GLY A 73 11.88 -12.80 -7.57
CA GLY A 73 10.89 -11.74 -7.67
C GLY A 73 9.83 -11.81 -6.58
N ARG A 74 9.78 -10.76 -5.75
CA ARG A 74 8.82 -10.67 -4.63
C ARG A 74 7.57 -9.83 -4.97
N VAL A 75 7.60 -9.05 -6.03
CA VAL A 75 6.45 -8.30 -6.56
C VAL A 75 6.02 -8.97 -7.84
N ARG A 76 4.77 -9.45 -7.88
CA ARG A 76 4.24 -10.22 -9.02
C ARG A 76 2.88 -9.72 -9.45
N PHE A 77 2.63 -9.84 -10.75
CA PHE A 77 1.35 -9.55 -11.38
C PHE A 77 0.87 -10.80 -12.13
N ALA A 78 -0.21 -11.40 -11.66
CA ALA A 78 -0.93 -12.45 -12.36
C ALA A 78 -2.03 -11.81 -13.20
N GLY A 79 -1.79 -11.74 -14.50
CA GLY A 79 -2.57 -11.01 -15.48
C GLY A 79 -1.90 -9.74 -15.99
N LEU A 80 -2.70 -8.82 -16.53
CA LEU A 80 -2.25 -7.58 -17.15
C LEU A 80 -2.54 -6.39 -16.24
N PRO A 81 -1.55 -5.78 -15.59
CA PRO A 81 -1.73 -4.59 -14.75
C PRO A 81 -1.91 -3.33 -15.61
N MET A 82 -3.06 -3.24 -16.26
CA MET A 82 -3.47 -2.11 -17.10
C MET A 82 -4.59 -1.31 -16.43
N GLY A 83 -5.08 -0.26 -17.08
CA GLY A 83 -6.11 0.60 -16.52
C GLY A 83 -5.64 1.26 -15.23
N HIS A 84 -6.40 1.10 -14.14
CA HIS A 84 -6.05 1.67 -12.84
C HIS A 84 -4.78 1.06 -12.21
N GLU A 85 -4.42 -0.18 -12.59
CA GLU A 85 -3.25 -0.87 -12.04
C GLU A 85 -1.92 -0.55 -12.77
N PHE A 86 -1.96 0.22 -13.84
CA PHE A 86 -0.72 0.61 -14.53
C PHE A 86 0.23 1.41 -13.63
N THR A 87 -0.31 2.25 -12.75
CA THR A 87 0.49 2.97 -11.75
C THR A 87 1.12 2.00 -10.74
N SER A 88 0.41 0.94 -10.35
CA SER A 88 0.93 -0.09 -9.44
C SER A 88 2.10 -0.85 -10.07
N LEU A 89 2.04 -1.13 -11.37
CA LEU A 89 3.15 -1.69 -12.13
C LEU A 89 4.35 -0.74 -12.15
N LEU A 90 4.13 0.52 -12.52
CA LEU A 90 5.19 1.53 -12.61
C LEU A 90 5.91 1.71 -11.28
N LEU A 91 5.17 1.85 -10.19
CA LEU A 91 5.76 1.99 -8.84
C LEU A 91 6.48 0.71 -8.42
N GLY A 92 5.95 -0.48 -8.75
CA GLY A 92 6.62 -1.76 -8.51
C GLY A 92 7.99 -1.83 -9.19
N LEU A 93 8.10 -1.44 -10.47
CA LEU A 93 9.36 -1.36 -11.19
C LEU A 93 10.35 -0.42 -10.50
N LEU A 94 9.91 0.76 -10.10
CA LEU A 94 10.74 1.77 -9.45
C LEU A 94 11.22 1.32 -8.07
N HIS A 95 10.33 0.81 -7.22
CA HIS A 95 10.67 0.42 -5.85
C HIS A 95 11.61 -0.79 -5.82
N VAL A 96 11.36 -1.82 -6.65
CA VAL A 96 12.26 -2.97 -6.79
C VAL A 96 13.62 -2.51 -7.36
N GLY A 97 13.62 -1.55 -8.29
CA GLY A 97 14.82 -0.94 -8.84
C GLY A 97 15.54 0.04 -7.91
N GLY A 98 15.09 0.15 -6.64
CA GLY A 98 15.77 0.92 -5.59
C GLY A 98 15.39 2.39 -5.53
N HIS A 99 14.41 2.86 -6.31
CA HIS A 99 13.85 4.20 -6.11
C HIS A 99 13.01 4.21 -4.83
N PRO A 100 13.23 5.15 -3.89
CA PRO A 100 12.53 5.17 -2.62
C PRO A 100 11.04 5.47 -2.82
N PRO A 101 10.14 4.78 -2.12
CA PRO A 101 8.73 5.14 -2.11
C PRO A 101 8.53 6.51 -1.43
N LYS A 102 7.49 7.22 -1.85
CA LYS A 102 7.05 8.47 -1.21
C LYS A 102 6.22 8.15 0.04
N VAL A 103 6.88 7.67 1.06
CA VAL A 103 6.32 7.26 2.35
C VAL A 103 7.17 7.88 3.45
N GLU A 104 6.57 8.23 4.58
CA GLU A 104 7.28 8.79 5.73
C GLU A 104 8.40 7.84 6.22
N ALA A 105 9.49 8.42 6.70
CA ALA A 105 10.70 7.65 7.03
C ALA A 105 10.48 6.63 8.16
N ASP A 106 9.63 6.96 9.12
CA ASP A 106 9.25 6.08 10.24
C ASP A 106 8.45 4.86 9.77
N VAL A 107 7.53 5.04 8.81
CA VAL A 107 6.78 3.93 8.19
C VAL A 107 7.73 3.01 7.39
N ILE A 108 8.71 3.58 6.68
CA ILE A 108 9.72 2.79 5.97
C ILE A 108 10.52 1.92 6.96
N GLU A 109 10.96 2.50 8.07
CA GLU A 109 11.71 1.74 9.09
C GLU A 109 10.82 0.69 9.78
N GLN A 110 9.55 1.00 10.00
CA GLN A 110 8.58 0.03 10.51
C GLN A 110 8.41 -1.16 9.56
N ILE A 111 8.23 -0.90 8.25
CA ILE A 111 8.15 -1.96 7.22
C ILE A 111 9.40 -2.84 7.23
N LYS A 112 10.60 -2.25 7.29
CA LYS A 112 11.85 -3.01 7.34
C LYS A 112 11.97 -3.85 8.61
N GLY A 113 11.37 -3.40 9.71
CA GLY A 113 11.36 -4.08 11.01
C GLY A 113 10.29 -5.16 11.15
N LEU A 114 9.33 -5.26 10.22
CA LEU A 114 8.29 -6.29 10.27
C LEU A 114 8.89 -7.69 10.25
N GLN A 115 8.35 -8.57 11.08
CA GLN A 115 8.73 -9.97 11.13
C GLN A 115 7.68 -10.83 10.41
N ALA A 116 8.14 -11.76 9.59
CA ALA A 116 7.28 -12.76 8.97
C ALA A 116 7.48 -14.13 9.65
N PRO A 117 6.52 -15.05 9.53
CA PRO A 117 6.71 -16.44 9.90
C PRO A 117 7.94 -17.07 9.22
N ALA A 118 8.44 -18.17 9.80
CA ALA A 118 9.54 -18.93 9.18
C ALA A 118 9.15 -19.35 7.74
N GLY A 119 9.96 -18.99 6.76
CA GLY A 119 9.66 -19.19 5.34
C GLY A 119 9.05 -17.99 4.62
N GLY A 120 8.85 -16.87 5.34
CA GLY A 120 8.29 -15.63 4.77
C GLY A 120 6.76 -15.59 4.78
N ALA A 121 6.22 -14.46 4.40
CA ALA A 121 4.78 -14.28 4.21
C ALA A 121 4.48 -13.88 2.75
N HIS A 122 3.53 -14.54 2.16
CA HIS A 122 3.04 -14.25 0.82
C HIS A 122 1.62 -13.71 0.87
N PHE A 123 1.38 -12.62 0.16
CA PHE A 123 0.06 -12.02 0.04
C PHE A 123 -0.40 -12.06 -1.42
N GLU A 124 -1.69 -12.29 -1.59
CA GLU A 124 -2.34 -12.29 -2.90
C GLU A 124 -3.54 -11.37 -2.86
N THR A 125 -3.52 -10.31 -3.69
CA THR A 125 -4.63 -9.36 -3.80
C THR A 125 -5.41 -9.62 -5.06
N VAL A 126 -6.65 -10.10 -4.91
CA VAL A 126 -7.60 -10.22 -6.02
C VAL A 126 -8.21 -8.86 -6.30
N ILE A 127 -8.11 -8.43 -7.56
CA ILE A 127 -8.55 -7.11 -8.03
C ILE A 127 -9.48 -7.21 -9.23
N SER A 128 -10.09 -6.08 -9.59
CA SER A 128 -10.65 -5.83 -10.92
C SER A 128 -9.96 -4.62 -11.53
N LEU A 129 -9.66 -4.66 -12.82
CA LEU A 129 -9.01 -3.55 -13.53
C LEU A 129 -9.84 -2.26 -13.57
N SER A 130 -11.16 -2.36 -13.30
CA SER A 130 -12.07 -1.22 -13.17
C SER A 130 -12.25 -0.71 -11.73
N CYS A 131 -11.61 -1.34 -10.76
CA CYS A 131 -11.73 -1.00 -9.34
C CYS A 131 -10.85 0.22 -9.01
N HIS A 132 -11.42 1.29 -8.46
CA HIS A 132 -10.69 2.50 -8.11
C HIS A 132 -9.90 2.39 -6.79
N ASN A 133 -10.31 1.50 -5.89
CA ASN A 133 -9.68 1.31 -4.58
C ASN A 133 -8.61 0.20 -4.58
N CYS A 134 -8.56 -0.62 -5.64
CA CYS A 134 -7.62 -1.73 -5.72
C CYS A 134 -6.15 -1.28 -5.79
N PRO A 135 -5.80 -0.21 -6.55
CA PRO A 135 -4.42 0.23 -6.65
C PRO A 135 -3.78 0.63 -5.31
N ASP A 136 -4.53 1.23 -4.39
CA ASP A 136 -4.01 1.62 -3.07
C ASP A 136 -3.47 0.40 -2.31
N VAL A 137 -4.25 -0.70 -2.32
CA VAL A 137 -3.90 -1.94 -1.62
C VAL A 137 -2.77 -2.68 -2.33
N VAL A 138 -2.80 -2.76 -3.67
CA VAL A 138 -1.74 -3.39 -4.46
C VAL A 138 -0.41 -2.66 -4.27
N GLN A 139 -0.40 -1.34 -4.32
CA GLN A 139 0.80 -0.52 -4.14
C GLN A 139 1.36 -0.64 -2.72
N ALA A 140 0.51 -0.72 -1.71
CA ALA A 140 0.92 -0.93 -0.32
C ALA A 140 1.68 -2.25 -0.16
N PHE A 141 1.12 -3.38 -0.60
CA PHE A 141 1.78 -4.68 -0.52
C PHE A 141 3.02 -4.77 -1.41
N ASN A 142 3.02 -4.18 -2.61
CA ASN A 142 4.20 -4.08 -3.46
C ASN A 142 5.33 -3.31 -2.77
N THR A 143 5.01 -2.21 -2.08
CA THR A 143 5.97 -1.41 -1.31
C THR A 143 6.57 -2.20 -0.16
N ILE A 144 5.75 -2.90 0.62
CA ILE A 144 6.20 -3.78 1.70
C ILE A 144 7.14 -4.85 1.15
N SER A 145 6.76 -5.54 0.06
CA SER A 145 7.55 -6.60 -0.57
C SER A 145 8.86 -6.10 -1.19
N ALA A 146 8.90 -4.85 -1.68
CA ALA A 146 10.11 -4.25 -2.20
C ALA A 146 11.10 -3.87 -1.08
N LEU A 147 10.59 -3.40 0.08
CA LEU A 147 11.39 -2.92 1.21
C LEU A 147 11.83 -4.03 2.17
N ASN A 148 11.03 -5.09 2.34
CA ASN A 148 11.28 -6.16 3.29
C ASN A 148 11.32 -7.52 2.59
N PRO A 149 12.48 -8.22 2.58
CA PRO A 149 12.65 -9.49 1.87
C PRO A 149 11.85 -10.66 2.48
N ALA A 150 11.33 -10.52 3.69
CA ALA A 150 10.50 -11.55 4.33
C ALA A 150 9.08 -11.59 3.77
N PHE A 151 8.70 -10.61 2.92
CA PHE A 151 7.37 -10.48 2.35
C PHE A 151 7.40 -10.56 0.83
N SER A 152 6.36 -11.16 0.25
CA SER A 152 6.12 -11.17 -1.18
C SER A 152 4.64 -10.95 -1.49
N HIS A 153 4.35 -10.42 -2.66
CA HIS A 153 3.00 -10.07 -3.06
C HIS A 153 2.71 -10.45 -4.51
N THR A 154 1.50 -10.93 -4.76
CA THR A 154 0.95 -11.16 -6.10
C THR A 154 -0.37 -10.41 -6.25
N MET A 155 -0.43 -9.46 -7.18
CA MET A 155 -1.70 -8.94 -7.70
C MET A 155 -2.34 -9.98 -8.62
N ILE A 156 -3.62 -10.27 -8.46
CA ILE A 156 -4.36 -11.24 -9.28
C ILE A 156 -5.53 -10.52 -9.96
N ASP A 157 -5.53 -10.48 -11.28
CA ASP A 157 -6.68 -10.01 -12.06
C ASP A 157 -7.81 -11.02 -11.98
N GLY A 158 -8.83 -10.75 -11.16
CA GLY A 158 -9.98 -11.62 -10.96
C GLY A 158 -10.77 -11.88 -12.24
N GLY A 159 -10.76 -10.97 -13.20
CA GLY A 159 -11.38 -11.16 -14.52
C GLY A 159 -10.66 -12.24 -15.35
N MET A 160 -9.35 -12.38 -15.18
CA MET A 160 -8.54 -13.39 -15.84
C MET A 160 -8.54 -14.74 -15.10
N PHE A 161 -8.60 -14.70 -13.76
CA PHE A 161 -8.52 -15.89 -12.90
C PHE A 161 -9.85 -16.21 -12.21
N GLN A 162 -10.95 -16.23 -12.97
CA GLN A 162 -12.31 -16.50 -12.45
C GLN A 162 -12.43 -17.81 -11.64
N PRO A 163 -11.83 -18.95 -12.05
CA PRO A 163 -11.89 -20.17 -11.24
C PRO A 163 -11.32 -19.99 -9.83
N LEU A 164 -10.27 -19.18 -9.66
CA LEU A 164 -9.70 -18.87 -8.36
C LEU A 164 -10.64 -17.98 -7.54
N VAL A 165 -11.27 -16.98 -8.18
CA VAL A 165 -12.27 -16.10 -7.56
C VAL A 165 -13.45 -16.90 -7.01
N GLU A 166 -13.95 -17.84 -7.78
CA GLU A 166 -15.06 -18.73 -7.39
C GLU A 166 -14.64 -19.69 -6.25
N GLN A 167 -13.49 -20.34 -6.39
CA GLN A 167 -12.95 -21.26 -5.38
C GLN A 167 -12.76 -20.56 -4.03
N ARG A 168 -12.24 -19.32 -4.04
CA ARG A 168 -11.99 -18.53 -2.82
C ARG A 168 -13.21 -17.73 -2.38
N LYS A 169 -14.32 -17.81 -3.07
CA LYS A 169 -15.58 -17.10 -2.78
C LYS A 169 -15.38 -15.57 -2.62
N VAL A 170 -14.61 -14.97 -3.53
CA VAL A 170 -14.34 -13.53 -3.50
C VAL A 170 -15.61 -12.79 -3.88
N MET A 171 -16.21 -12.08 -2.92
CA MET A 171 -17.48 -11.35 -3.11
C MET A 171 -17.28 -9.87 -3.43
N ALA A 172 -16.10 -9.33 -3.13
CA ALA A 172 -15.76 -7.92 -3.36
C ALA A 172 -14.27 -7.77 -3.64
N VAL A 173 -13.88 -6.67 -4.27
CA VAL A 173 -12.48 -6.35 -4.57
C VAL A 173 -12.14 -4.93 -4.05
N PRO A 174 -10.91 -4.73 -3.56
CA PRO A 174 -9.84 -5.71 -3.39
C PRO A 174 -10.12 -6.69 -2.25
N THR A 175 -9.71 -7.95 -2.40
CA THR A 175 -9.65 -8.92 -1.30
C THR A 175 -8.24 -9.49 -1.24
N VAL A 176 -7.64 -9.45 -0.06
CA VAL A 176 -6.27 -9.90 0.20
C VAL A 176 -6.29 -11.23 0.94
N PHE A 177 -5.56 -12.18 0.42
CA PHE A 177 -5.29 -13.48 1.05
C PHE A 177 -3.85 -13.53 1.51
N GLN A 178 -3.60 -14.21 2.63
CA GLN A 178 -2.26 -14.47 3.15
C GLN A 178 -1.98 -15.97 3.23
N GLY A 179 -0.69 -16.31 3.19
CA GLY A 179 -0.23 -17.68 3.30
C GLY A 179 1.23 -17.82 2.92
N THR A 180 1.57 -18.94 2.34
CA THR A 180 2.85 -19.19 1.66
C THR A 180 2.65 -19.09 0.16
N GLN A 181 3.72 -18.87 -0.59
CA GLN A 181 3.67 -18.81 -2.05
C GLN A 181 3.01 -20.07 -2.63
N GLY A 182 1.97 -19.86 -3.46
CA GLY A 182 1.17 -20.95 -4.02
C GLY A 182 0.08 -21.53 -3.10
N ASN A 183 -0.02 -21.09 -1.84
CA ASN A 183 -1.05 -21.55 -0.89
C ASN A 183 -1.53 -20.42 0.03
N SER A 184 -2.00 -19.32 -0.55
CA SER A 184 -2.59 -18.20 0.18
C SER A 184 -4.10 -18.38 0.23
N THR A 185 -4.61 -18.90 1.33
CA THR A 185 -6.04 -19.26 1.50
C THR A 185 -6.73 -18.51 2.64
N GLU A 186 -5.97 -17.95 3.57
CA GLU A 186 -6.51 -17.19 4.69
C GLU A 186 -6.80 -15.75 4.26
N THR A 187 -8.01 -15.25 4.53
CA THR A 187 -8.36 -13.88 4.23
C THR A 187 -7.67 -12.92 5.20
N PHE A 188 -6.77 -12.10 4.70
CA PHE A 188 -6.13 -11.02 5.45
C PHE A 188 -7.07 -9.83 5.62
N GLY A 189 -7.76 -9.44 4.55
CA GLY A 189 -8.71 -8.32 4.57
C GLY A 189 -9.42 -8.12 3.24
N SER A 190 -10.46 -7.29 3.26
CA SER A 190 -11.24 -6.93 2.08
C SER A 190 -11.62 -5.45 2.13
N GLY A 191 -11.75 -4.84 0.95
CA GLY A 191 -12.00 -3.42 0.80
C GLY A 191 -10.72 -2.58 0.83
N ARG A 192 -10.90 -1.26 0.84
CA ARG A 192 -9.80 -0.31 0.88
C ARG A 192 -9.04 -0.41 2.20
N MET A 193 -7.74 -0.48 2.13
CA MET A 193 -6.81 -0.42 3.27
C MET A 193 -5.64 0.49 2.90
N THR A 194 -5.23 1.36 3.81
CA THR A 194 -4.03 2.18 3.63
C THR A 194 -2.75 1.40 3.95
N LEU A 195 -1.62 1.91 3.54
CA LEU A 195 -0.32 1.30 3.87
C LEU A 195 -0.12 1.20 5.38
N GLU A 196 -0.46 2.25 6.12
CA GLU A 196 -0.33 2.33 7.57
C GLU A 196 -1.22 1.31 8.28
N GLU A 197 -2.47 1.15 7.84
CA GLU A 197 -3.40 0.13 8.36
C GLU A 197 -2.87 -1.30 8.12
N ILE A 198 -2.31 -1.56 6.93
CA ILE A 198 -1.72 -2.86 6.59
C ILE A 198 -0.48 -3.11 7.47
N VAL A 199 0.42 -2.13 7.59
CA VAL A 199 1.64 -2.25 8.39
C VAL A 199 1.30 -2.47 9.87
N ALA A 200 0.35 -1.72 10.42
CA ALA A 200 -0.12 -1.91 11.80
C ALA A 200 -0.69 -3.32 12.03
N LYS A 201 -1.42 -3.86 11.05
CA LYS A 201 -1.98 -5.21 11.12
C LYS A 201 -0.91 -6.31 11.00
N LEU A 202 0.18 -6.05 10.29
CA LEU A 202 1.31 -6.97 10.12
C LEU A 202 2.29 -6.92 11.31
N ASP A 203 2.40 -5.80 12.00
CA ASP A 203 3.28 -5.65 13.17
C ASP A 203 2.62 -6.25 14.41
N SER A 204 2.84 -7.56 14.63
CA SER A 204 2.33 -8.26 15.82
C SER A 204 2.81 -7.68 17.16
N GLY A 205 3.86 -6.86 17.12
CA GLY A 205 4.38 -6.13 18.28
C GLY A 205 3.91 -4.68 18.36
N ALA A 206 3.13 -4.18 17.40
CA ALA A 206 2.69 -2.78 17.35
C ALA A 206 1.88 -2.42 18.60
N ALA A 207 0.93 -3.26 18.99
CA ALA A 207 0.11 -3.03 20.16
C ALA A 207 0.92 -2.96 21.47
N GLU A 208 1.95 -3.82 21.60
CA GLU A 208 2.84 -3.80 22.79
C GLU A 208 3.77 -2.57 22.76
N LYS A 209 4.30 -2.22 21.58
CA LYS A 209 5.14 -1.02 21.41
C LYS A 209 4.33 0.26 21.64
N ASP A 210 3.11 0.32 21.15
CA ASP A 210 2.24 1.47 21.33
C ASP A 210 1.75 1.57 22.78
N ALA A 211 1.42 0.45 23.42
CA ALA A 211 1.15 0.42 24.86
C ALA A 211 2.36 0.89 25.68
N ALA A 212 3.58 0.48 25.32
CA ALA A 212 4.80 0.94 25.98
C ALA A 212 5.05 2.44 25.77
N LYS A 213 4.83 2.96 24.55
CA LYS A 213 4.90 4.41 24.27
C LYS A 213 3.83 5.20 25.03
N MET A 214 2.62 4.69 25.10
CA MET A 214 1.53 5.30 25.89
C MET A 214 1.87 5.32 27.38
N ASN A 215 2.35 4.21 27.93
CA ASN A 215 2.76 4.12 29.33
C ASN A 215 3.96 5.03 29.66
N ALA A 216 4.84 5.31 28.69
CA ALA A 216 5.98 6.19 28.88
C ALA A 216 5.60 7.69 28.90
N LYS A 217 4.39 8.05 28.44
CA LYS A 217 3.92 9.46 28.44
C LYS A 217 3.52 10.00 29.81
N GLY A 218 3.44 9.14 30.83
CA GLY A 218 3.07 9.57 32.18
C GLY A 218 1.55 9.64 32.41
N GLU A 219 1.17 10.22 33.54
CA GLU A 219 -0.23 10.35 33.94
C GLU A 219 -0.82 11.66 33.40
N PHE A 220 -2.05 11.63 32.93
CA PHE A 220 -2.82 12.79 32.53
C PHE A 220 -3.93 13.06 33.54
N ASP A 221 -4.16 14.33 33.88
CA ASP A 221 -5.33 14.73 34.67
C ASP A 221 -6.63 14.62 33.84
N VAL A 222 -6.52 14.87 32.53
CA VAL A 222 -7.62 14.74 31.57
C VAL A 222 -7.15 13.98 30.34
N LEU A 223 -7.78 12.82 30.09
CA LEU A 223 -7.59 12.06 28.88
C LEU A 223 -8.84 12.15 28.01
N ILE A 224 -8.70 12.70 26.81
CA ILE A 224 -9.79 12.89 25.86
C ILE A 224 -9.77 11.75 24.86
N VAL A 225 -10.88 11.04 24.71
CA VAL A 225 -11.07 9.97 23.73
C VAL A 225 -11.78 10.54 22.51
N GLY A 226 -11.04 10.61 21.39
CA GLY A 226 -11.50 11.15 20.11
C GLY A 226 -10.82 12.44 19.72
N GLY A 227 -10.21 12.43 18.50
CA GLY A 227 -9.42 13.54 17.95
C GLY A 227 -10.18 14.44 16.95
N GLY A 228 -11.52 14.40 16.93
CA GLY A 228 -12.34 15.30 16.13
C GLY A 228 -12.35 16.75 16.67
N PRO A 229 -13.07 17.70 16.02
CA PRO A 229 -13.13 19.12 16.44
C PRO A 229 -13.52 19.29 17.91
N ALA A 230 -14.42 18.49 18.43
CA ALA A 230 -14.84 18.53 19.84
C ALA A 230 -13.70 18.13 20.77
N GLY A 231 -13.00 17.01 20.46
CA GLY A 231 -11.88 16.54 21.28
C GLY A 231 -10.70 17.50 21.23
N ALA A 232 -10.34 17.99 20.04
CA ALA A 232 -9.28 19.01 19.87
C ALA A 232 -9.59 20.27 20.67
N SER A 233 -10.84 20.76 20.59
CA SER A 233 -11.24 21.94 21.37
C SER A 233 -11.17 21.68 22.87
N ALA A 234 -11.67 20.56 23.36
CA ALA A 234 -11.62 20.19 24.77
C ALA A 234 -10.17 20.11 25.28
N ALA A 235 -9.26 19.52 24.50
CA ALA A 235 -7.86 19.40 24.85
C ALA A 235 -7.16 20.77 24.94
N ILE A 236 -7.35 21.60 23.93
CA ILE A 236 -6.79 22.96 23.94
C ILE A 236 -7.26 23.75 25.16
N TYR A 237 -8.55 23.70 25.48
CA TYR A 237 -9.07 24.43 26.64
C TYR A 237 -8.58 23.88 27.98
N ALA A 238 -8.43 22.56 28.10
CA ALA A 238 -7.87 21.94 29.31
C ALA A 238 -6.38 22.32 29.47
N ALA A 239 -5.58 22.16 28.43
CA ALA A 239 -4.16 22.52 28.43
C ALA A 239 -3.92 24.01 28.72
N ARG A 240 -4.75 24.90 28.19
CA ARG A 240 -4.71 26.35 28.50
C ARG A 240 -5.00 26.68 29.96
N LYS A 241 -5.63 25.77 30.70
CA LYS A 241 -5.84 25.88 32.14
C LYS A 241 -4.70 25.27 32.96
N GLY A 242 -3.64 24.79 32.31
CA GLY A 242 -2.52 24.13 32.96
C GLY A 242 -2.82 22.72 33.41
N VAL A 243 -3.86 22.08 32.86
CA VAL A 243 -4.24 20.70 33.19
C VAL A 243 -3.43 19.77 32.29
N ALA A 244 -2.74 18.78 32.86
CA ALA A 244 -2.02 17.77 32.11
C ALA A 244 -3.03 16.97 31.26
N THR A 245 -2.94 17.17 29.93
CA THR A 245 -3.99 16.73 29.00
C THR A 245 -3.41 15.83 27.91
N GLY A 246 -4.12 14.72 27.62
CA GLY A 246 -3.80 13.86 26.50
C GLY A 246 -5.01 13.62 25.59
N ILE A 247 -4.76 13.30 24.33
CA ILE A 247 -5.77 12.85 23.36
C ILE A 247 -5.45 11.44 22.92
N VAL A 248 -6.45 10.55 22.99
CA VAL A 248 -6.39 9.21 22.38
C VAL A 248 -7.36 9.15 21.22
N THR A 249 -6.86 8.81 20.04
CA THR A 249 -7.68 8.72 18.83
C THR A 249 -7.03 7.76 17.83
N GLU A 250 -7.82 7.03 17.08
CA GLU A 250 -7.32 6.22 15.96
C GLU A 250 -6.84 7.11 14.81
N LYS A 251 -7.57 8.21 14.54
CA LYS A 251 -7.28 9.15 13.48
C LYS A 251 -7.64 10.55 13.94
N PHE A 252 -6.66 11.47 13.95
CA PHE A 252 -6.94 12.85 14.28
C PHE A 252 -7.81 13.50 13.20
N GLY A 253 -8.83 14.23 13.62
CA GLY A 253 -9.86 14.81 12.75
C GLY A 253 -11.11 13.93 12.62
N GLY A 254 -11.02 12.61 12.81
CA GLY A 254 -12.14 11.69 12.71
C GLY A 254 -12.88 11.82 11.37
N GLN A 255 -14.21 11.71 11.38
CA GLN A 255 -15.06 11.79 10.18
C GLN A 255 -15.00 13.13 9.43
N VAL A 256 -14.53 14.21 10.10
CA VAL A 256 -14.39 15.52 9.46
C VAL A 256 -13.36 15.48 8.33
N LEU A 257 -12.36 14.64 8.41
CA LEU A 257 -11.39 14.45 7.32
C LEU A 257 -12.02 14.05 5.98
N ASP A 258 -13.13 13.32 6.03
CA ASP A 258 -13.80 12.79 4.85
C ASP A 258 -14.91 13.73 4.34
N THR A 259 -15.07 14.91 4.96
CA THR A 259 -16.09 15.92 4.59
C THR A 259 -15.56 16.82 3.51
N LEU A 260 -16.24 16.85 2.34
CA LEU A 260 -15.82 17.64 1.18
C LEU A 260 -16.07 19.14 1.36
N GLY A 261 -17.16 19.54 2.02
CA GLY A 261 -17.50 20.94 2.25
C GLY A 261 -18.10 21.16 3.63
N ILE A 262 -17.65 22.21 4.32
CA ILE A 262 -18.09 22.59 5.67
C ILE A 262 -18.48 24.06 5.63
N GLU A 263 -19.76 24.36 5.84
CA GLU A 263 -20.33 25.71 5.83
C GLU A 263 -20.90 26.14 7.19
N ASN A 264 -20.91 25.23 8.15
CA ASN A 264 -21.53 25.41 9.46
C ASN A 264 -20.56 25.54 10.63
N PHE A 265 -19.25 25.72 10.34
CA PHE A 265 -18.26 25.97 11.38
C PHE A 265 -18.17 27.47 11.67
N ILE A 266 -18.49 27.88 12.92
CA ILE A 266 -18.55 29.29 13.32
C ILE A 266 -17.22 29.99 13.03
N SER A 267 -17.29 31.19 12.48
CA SER A 267 -16.18 32.05 12.04
C SER A 267 -15.47 31.62 10.75
N VAL A 268 -15.81 30.48 10.18
CA VAL A 268 -15.29 30.01 8.89
C VAL A 268 -16.47 29.89 7.93
N LYS A 269 -16.51 30.75 6.91
CA LYS A 269 -17.64 30.81 5.97
C LYS A 269 -17.80 29.53 5.17
N GLU A 270 -16.66 28.98 4.72
CA GLU A 270 -16.57 27.77 3.93
C GLU A 270 -15.17 27.17 4.07
N THR A 271 -15.07 25.85 4.26
CA THR A 271 -13.80 25.14 4.31
C THR A 271 -14.00 23.67 3.89
N GLU A 272 -12.93 22.96 3.74
CA GLU A 272 -12.90 21.51 3.51
C GLU A 272 -12.44 20.78 4.78
N GLY A 273 -12.92 19.56 5.00
CA GLY A 273 -12.56 18.76 6.17
C GLY A 273 -11.05 18.65 6.40
N PRO A 274 -10.24 18.27 5.40
CA PRO A 274 -8.79 18.19 5.55
C PRO A 274 -8.14 19.53 5.98
N LYS A 275 -8.61 20.65 5.46
CA LYS A 275 -8.08 21.97 5.83
C LYS A 275 -8.42 22.33 7.27
N LEU A 276 -9.66 22.08 7.69
CA LEU A 276 -10.08 22.31 9.07
C LEU A 276 -9.31 21.44 10.06
N VAL A 277 -9.14 20.16 9.72
CA VAL A 277 -8.38 19.22 10.56
C VAL A 277 -6.92 19.63 10.68
N ALA A 278 -6.26 20.02 9.58
CA ALA A 278 -4.88 20.49 9.61
C ALA A 278 -4.71 21.74 10.52
N ALA A 279 -5.66 22.67 10.49
CA ALA A 279 -5.65 23.84 11.36
C ALA A 279 -5.86 23.46 12.83
N LEU A 280 -6.74 22.52 13.13
CA LEU A 280 -6.97 22.01 14.49
C LEU A 280 -5.74 21.26 15.01
N GLU A 281 -5.11 20.43 14.20
CA GLU A 281 -3.90 19.70 14.56
C GLU A 281 -2.73 20.65 14.86
N GLN A 282 -2.53 21.66 14.02
CA GLN A 282 -1.54 22.70 14.26
C GLN A 282 -1.79 23.41 15.59
N HIS A 283 -3.04 23.74 15.89
CA HIS A 283 -3.41 24.42 17.13
C HIS A 283 -3.20 23.54 18.38
N VAL A 284 -3.50 22.24 18.28
CA VAL A 284 -3.22 21.27 19.37
C VAL A 284 -1.71 21.18 19.64
N LYS A 285 -0.89 21.15 18.59
CA LYS A 285 0.58 21.05 18.70
C LYS A 285 1.25 22.30 19.32
N GLU A 286 0.54 23.42 19.47
CA GLU A 286 1.05 24.60 20.20
C GLU A 286 1.04 24.42 21.73
N TYR A 287 0.39 23.36 22.22
CA TYR A 287 0.30 23.02 23.64
C TYR A 287 0.95 21.67 23.89
N ASP A 288 1.32 21.43 25.14
CA ASP A 288 1.83 20.14 25.61
C ASP A 288 0.63 19.17 25.83
N ILE A 289 0.16 18.55 24.73
CA ILE A 289 -0.98 17.64 24.69
C ILE A 289 -0.55 16.30 24.09
#